data_cef1f52558a6012fad6bdbb76dacfa00
#
_entry.id   cef1f52558a6012fad6bdbb76dacfa00
#
_cell.length_a   1.000
_cell.length_b   1.000
_cell.length_c   1.000
_cell.angle_alpha   90.00
_cell.angle_beta   90.00
_cell.angle_gamma   90.00
#
_symmetry.space_group_name_H-M   'P 1'
#
loop_
_entity.id
_entity.type
_entity.pdbx_description
1 polymer ?
#
loop_
_entity_poly.entity_id
_entity_poly.type
_entity_poly.pdbx_seq_one_letter_code
_entity_poly.pdbx_strand_id
1 'polypeptide(L)'
;FGALVRELQPLFAQISGGEPFLRSDVYDIIKEIKVWGRPPHIVFVTNAQFLTREKYIELKEIGVDEFSISLDYPDQRHDKNRGVRGLYKHLNDLIPQLANYHNNDITLISVIRKENIDDLPALAEHAIKWDVAINFSTYTPLRTGDYTKSIVTKEELRRLRKQIDHLIAFKRKTGRVFTTETVLNRYYDFFANGSYMPNCRAGYRSLVVNPDGRLVPCAMQNKPFQNQADLIDNFSKTNTCGGCYVSMRANTEKSTGLLLKDGLSVFRQKQHLARGR
;
A
#
# COMPACT_ATOMS: atom_id res chain seq x y z
N PHE A 1 -4.00 -1.22 -21.40
CA PHE A 1 -3.82 -0.44 -20.14
C PHE A 1 -3.65 1.05 -20.45
N GLY A 2 -2.78 1.45 -21.37
CA GLY A 2 -2.59 2.86 -21.75
C GLY A 2 -3.88 3.58 -22.17
N ALA A 3 -4.75 2.93 -22.96
CA ALA A 3 -6.05 3.49 -23.34
C ALA A 3 -6.94 3.78 -22.12
N LEU A 4 -6.98 2.88 -21.14
CA LEU A 4 -7.74 3.08 -19.89
C LEU A 4 -7.17 4.24 -19.06
N VAL A 5 -5.85 4.38 -18.99
CA VAL A 5 -5.23 5.51 -18.28
C VAL A 5 -5.58 6.84 -18.96
N ARG A 6 -5.61 6.89 -20.28
CA ARG A 6 -6.05 8.07 -21.04
C ARG A 6 -7.52 8.40 -20.80
N GLU A 7 -8.38 7.40 -20.74
CA GLU A 7 -9.82 7.57 -20.49
C GLU A 7 -10.09 8.02 -19.07
N LEU A 8 -9.50 7.34 -18.07
CA LEU A 8 -9.79 7.52 -16.66
C LEU A 8 -9.00 8.66 -16.01
N GLN A 9 -7.89 9.08 -16.61
CA GLN A 9 -6.98 10.13 -16.13
C GLN A 9 -6.65 10.02 -14.62
N PRO A 10 -6.18 8.86 -14.13
CA PRO A 10 -5.93 8.67 -12.70
C PRO A 10 -4.74 9.52 -12.23
N LEU A 11 -4.80 10.02 -10.99
CA LEU A 11 -3.66 10.69 -10.35
C LEU A 11 -2.57 9.68 -9.96
N PHE A 12 -2.97 8.47 -9.60
CA PHE A 12 -2.09 7.38 -9.19
C PHE A 12 -2.44 6.10 -9.95
N ALA A 13 -1.42 5.38 -10.41
CA ALA A 13 -1.52 4.05 -10.96
C ALA A 13 -0.68 3.09 -10.12
N GLN A 14 -1.32 2.12 -9.47
CA GLN A 14 -0.63 1.12 -8.67
C GLN A 14 -0.50 -0.17 -9.48
N ILE A 15 0.73 -0.51 -9.85
CA ILE A 15 1.06 -1.79 -10.47
C ILE A 15 1.21 -2.82 -9.34
N SER A 16 0.24 -3.71 -9.24
CA SER A 16 0.13 -4.70 -8.17
C SER A 16 -0.48 -5.99 -8.72
N GLY A 17 -0.75 -6.95 -7.87
CA GLY A 17 -1.41 -8.20 -8.24
C GLY A 17 -1.02 -9.31 -7.30
N GLY A 18 -0.66 -10.51 -7.79
CA GLY A 18 0.11 -11.47 -7.02
C GLY A 18 1.53 -10.93 -6.83
N GLU A 19 2.38 -11.12 -7.83
CA GLU A 19 3.69 -10.49 -7.92
C GLU A 19 3.87 -9.94 -9.34
N PRO A 20 4.03 -8.62 -9.55
CA PRO A 20 4.07 -8.02 -10.87
C PRO A 20 5.21 -8.55 -11.76
N PHE A 21 6.34 -8.92 -11.17
CA PHE A 21 7.48 -9.50 -11.92
C PHE A 21 7.18 -10.86 -12.56
N LEU A 22 6.10 -11.54 -12.19
CA LEU A 22 5.67 -12.78 -12.84
C LEU A 22 4.93 -12.52 -14.16
N ARG A 23 4.58 -11.27 -14.43
CA ARG A 23 3.95 -10.86 -15.68
C ARG A 23 5.02 -10.44 -16.69
N SER A 24 5.11 -11.13 -17.83
CA SER A 24 6.16 -10.91 -18.83
C SER A 24 6.12 -9.53 -19.50
N ASP A 25 4.93 -8.91 -19.61
CA ASP A 25 4.71 -7.61 -20.26
C ASP A 25 4.58 -6.44 -19.25
N VAL A 26 5.00 -6.61 -18.00
CA VAL A 26 4.84 -5.56 -16.96
C VAL A 26 5.60 -4.28 -17.32
N TYR A 27 6.78 -4.39 -17.94
CA TYR A 27 7.56 -3.25 -18.39
C TYR A 27 6.86 -2.48 -19.50
N ASP A 28 6.25 -3.19 -20.46
CA ASP A 28 5.52 -2.57 -21.56
C ASP A 28 4.25 -1.88 -21.05
N ILE A 29 3.56 -2.46 -20.07
CA ILE A 29 2.41 -1.81 -19.40
C ILE A 29 2.84 -0.48 -18.76
N ILE A 30 3.99 -0.44 -18.07
CA ILE A 30 4.48 0.79 -17.45
C ILE A 30 4.82 1.84 -18.51
N LYS A 31 5.52 1.46 -19.57
CA LYS A 31 5.82 2.35 -20.68
C LYS A 31 4.56 2.91 -21.33
N GLU A 32 3.57 2.07 -21.62
CA GLU A 32 2.25 2.45 -22.15
C GLU A 32 1.53 3.47 -21.26
N ILE A 33 1.59 3.29 -19.95
CA ILE A 33 0.99 4.22 -18.99
C ILE A 33 1.73 5.58 -19.05
N LYS A 34 3.06 5.57 -19.17
CA LYS A 34 3.89 6.80 -19.17
C LYS A 34 3.89 7.57 -20.47
N VAL A 35 3.53 6.95 -21.60
CA VAL A 35 3.40 7.66 -22.91
C VAL A 35 2.50 8.89 -22.79
N TRP A 36 1.50 8.89 -21.92
CA TRP A 36 0.56 9.98 -21.72
C TRP A 36 1.06 11.09 -20.77
N GLY A 37 2.30 10.97 -20.27
CA GLY A 37 2.94 12.00 -19.42
C GLY A 37 2.64 11.84 -17.92
N ARG A 38 2.59 12.94 -17.21
CA ARG A 38 2.27 12.97 -15.76
C ARG A 38 1.02 13.84 -15.51
N PRO A 39 0.02 13.38 -14.74
CA PRO A 39 -0.06 12.09 -14.07
C PRO A 39 -0.24 10.90 -15.05
N PRO A 40 -0.23 9.63 -14.58
CA PRO A 40 -0.26 9.20 -13.17
C PRO A 40 1.10 9.09 -12.51
N HIS A 41 1.12 9.20 -11.17
CA HIS A 41 2.23 8.74 -10.33
C HIS A 41 2.18 7.22 -10.23
N ILE A 42 3.21 6.51 -10.71
CA ILE A 42 3.23 5.05 -10.74
C ILE A 42 3.88 4.49 -9.48
N VAL A 43 3.11 3.69 -8.73
CA VAL A 43 3.59 2.93 -7.57
C VAL A 43 3.72 1.45 -7.95
N PHE A 44 4.91 0.90 -7.87
CA PHE A 44 5.19 -0.51 -8.13
C PHE A 44 5.17 -1.29 -6.80
N VAL A 45 4.18 -2.18 -6.63
CA VAL A 45 3.96 -2.95 -5.38
C VAL A 45 4.47 -4.37 -5.58
N THR A 46 5.46 -4.78 -4.81
CA THR A 46 6.13 -6.08 -4.96
C THR A 46 6.50 -6.69 -3.60
N ASN A 47 6.63 -8.03 -3.55
CA ASN A 47 7.30 -8.70 -2.45
C ASN A 47 8.83 -8.61 -2.58
N ALA A 48 9.31 -8.09 -3.70
CA ALA A 48 10.71 -7.90 -4.10
C ALA A 48 11.53 -9.21 -4.25
N GLN A 49 10.90 -10.38 -4.30
CA GLN A 49 11.60 -11.66 -4.54
C GLN A 49 12.44 -11.63 -5.81
N PHE A 50 11.98 -10.95 -6.86
CA PHE A 50 12.63 -10.86 -8.16
C PHE A 50 13.29 -9.50 -8.41
N LEU A 51 13.22 -8.58 -7.44
CA LEU A 51 13.83 -7.27 -7.56
C LEU A 51 15.35 -7.39 -7.39
N THR A 52 16.09 -6.79 -8.30
CA THR A 52 17.53 -6.56 -8.22
C THR A 52 17.81 -5.08 -8.37
N ARG A 53 19.04 -4.66 -8.13
CA ARG A 53 19.47 -3.28 -8.37
C ARG A 53 19.25 -2.85 -9.82
N GLU A 54 19.60 -3.72 -10.78
CA GLU A 54 19.47 -3.44 -12.22
C GLU A 54 18.01 -3.25 -12.60
N LYS A 55 17.13 -4.16 -12.18
CA LYS A 55 15.68 -4.06 -12.40
C LYS A 55 15.06 -2.82 -11.75
N TYR A 56 15.55 -2.44 -10.55
CA TYR A 56 15.12 -1.21 -9.90
C TYR A 56 15.45 0.00 -10.78
N ILE A 57 16.70 0.11 -11.26
CA ILE A 57 17.13 1.21 -12.13
C ILE A 57 16.32 1.23 -13.42
N GLU A 58 16.18 0.09 -14.10
CA GLU A 58 15.40 -0.03 -15.33
C GLU A 58 13.94 0.40 -15.13
N LEU A 59 13.28 -0.03 -14.05
CA LEU A 59 11.91 0.38 -13.73
C LEU A 59 11.80 1.90 -13.47
N LYS A 60 12.81 2.51 -12.84
CA LYS A 60 12.88 3.97 -12.67
C LYS A 60 13.01 4.68 -14.01
N GLU A 61 13.85 4.20 -14.90
CA GLU A 61 14.08 4.79 -16.23
C GLU A 61 12.82 4.76 -17.10
N ILE A 62 12.04 3.68 -17.03
CA ILE A 62 10.78 3.57 -17.78
C ILE A 62 9.60 4.28 -17.09
N GLY A 63 9.78 4.84 -15.87
CA GLY A 63 8.85 5.79 -15.27
C GLY A 63 8.15 5.32 -13.99
N VAL A 64 8.63 4.30 -13.29
CA VAL A 64 8.15 4.01 -11.92
C VAL A 64 8.58 5.14 -10.99
N ASP A 65 7.62 5.72 -10.28
CA ASP A 65 7.87 6.85 -9.38
C ASP A 65 8.15 6.39 -7.94
N GLU A 66 7.52 5.31 -7.49
CA GLU A 66 7.68 4.79 -6.12
C GLU A 66 7.60 3.26 -6.09
N PHE A 67 8.38 2.64 -5.19
CA PHE A 67 8.33 1.21 -4.90
C PHE A 67 7.70 0.99 -3.52
N SER A 68 6.64 0.18 -3.47
CA SER A 68 6.02 -0.28 -2.24
C SER A 68 6.41 -1.74 -2.00
N ILE A 69 7.32 -1.97 -1.05
CA ILE A 69 7.91 -3.29 -0.79
C ILE A 69 7.26 -3.92 0.44
N SER A 70 6.76 -5.13 0.28
CA SER A 70 6.08 -5.84 1.37
C SER A 70 7.05 -6.29 2.47
N LEU A 71 6.75 -5.94 3.73
CA LEU A 71 7.46 -6.45 4.91
C LEU A 71 6.48 -6.62 6.09
N ASP A 72 6.09 -7.85 6.43
CA ASP A 72 5.10 -8.11 7.49
C ASP A 72 5.72 -8.60 8.80
N TYR A 73 6.98 -9.01 8.80
CA TYR A 73 7.75 -9.40 9.98
C TYR A 73 9.18 -8.86 9.91
N PRO A 74 9.78 -8.49 11.03
CA PRO A 74 11.12 -7.91 11.09
C PRO A 74 12.26 -8.94 11.05
N ASP A 75 11.96 -10.19 10.68
CA ASP A 75 12.87 -11.32 10.68
C ASP A 75 12.44 -12.43 9.70
N GLN A 76 13.09 -13.61 9.80
CA GLN A 76 12.85 -14.77 8.92
C GLN A 76 11.40 -15.30 8.95
N ARG A 77 10.55 -14.91 9.91
CA ARG A 77 9.11 -15.20 9.85
C ARG A 77 8.46 -14.62 8.60
N HIS A 78 9.07 -13.56 8.03
CA HIS A 78 8.64 -13.00 6.76
C HIS A 78 8.72 -14.00 5.61
N ASP A 79 9.76 -14.83 5.56
CA ASP A 79 9.93 -15.90 4.57
C ASP A 79 8.74 -16.86 4.57
N LYS A 80 8.42 -17.39 5.78
CA LYS A 80 7.27 -18.29 5.98
C LYS A 80 5.96 -17.62 5.59
N ASN A 81 5.80 -16.36 5.95
CA ASN A 81 4.59 -15.58 5.65
C ASN A 81 4.36 -15.38 4.15
N ARG A 82 5.45 -15.17 3.39
CA ARG A 82 5.40 -14.97 1.93
C ARG A 82 5.58 -16.25 1.13
N GLY A 83 5.91 -17.38 1.77
CA GLY A 83 6.21 -18.66 1.11
C GLY A 83 7.50 -18.62 0.29
N VAL A 84 8.44 -17.74 0.61
CA VAL A 84 9.69 -17.52 -0.13
C VAL A 84 10.88 -17.61 0.82
N ARG A 85 11.62 -18.71 0.75
CA ARG A 85 12.81 -18.95 1.58
C ARG A 85 13.91 -17.93 1.26
N GLY A 86 14.48 -17.32 2.29
CA GLY A 86 15.58 -16.36 2.18
C GLY A 86 15.15 -14.95 1.76
N LEU A 87 13.84 -14.67 1.63
CA LEU A 87 13.32 -13.38 1.23
C LEU A 87 13.74 -12.26 2.19
N TYR A 88 13.63 -12.48 3.51
CA TYR A 88 14.02 -11.47 4.49
C TYR A 88 15.51 -11.12 4.37
N LYS A 89 16.38 -12.14 4.20
CA LYS A 89 17.80 -11.88 3.98
C LYS A 89 18.03 -11.07 2.70
N HIS A 90 17.37 -11.45 1.60
CA HIS A 90 17.44 -10.71 0.34
C HIS A 90 17.04 -9.25 0.51
N LEU A 91 15.91 -8.96 1.18
CA LEU A 91 15.45 -7.59 1.45
C LEU A 91 16.45 -6.82 2.32
N ASN A 92 16.98 -7.46 3.37
CA ASN A 92 17.95 -6.83 4.28
C ASN A 92 19.28 -6.47 3.58
N ASP A 93 19.66 -7.23 2.56
CA ASP A 93 20.87 -6.96 1.78
C ASP A 93 20.61 -5.93 0.65
N LEU A 94 19.45 -6.01 -0.01
CA LEU A 94 19.12 -5.20 -1.19
C LEU A 94 18.65 -3.78 -0.84
N ILE A 95 17.67 -3.64 0.06
CA ILE A 95 16.98 -2.35 0.26
C ILE A 95 17.94 -1.23 0.71
N PRO A 96 18.88 -1.45 1.64
CA PRO A 96 19.86 -0.41 1.99
C PRO A 96 20.72 0.04 0.81
N GLN A 97 21.04 -0.88 -0.12
CA GLN A 97 21.80 -0.53 -1.32
C GLN A 97 20.98 0.34 -2.26
N LEU A 98 19.70 0.04 -2.44
CA LEU A 98 18.77 0.82 -3.27
C LEU A 98 18.54 2.21 -2.68
N ALA A 99 18.47 2.36 -1.36
CA ALA A 99 18.28 3.63 -0.68
C ALA A 99 19.36 4.66 -1.00
N ASN A 100 20.54 4.24 -1.44
CA ASN A 100 21.63 5.12 -1.87
C ASN A 100 21.48 5.67 -3.31
N TYR A 101 20.53 5.16 -4.09
CA TYR A 101 20.37 5.53 -5.51
C TYR A 101 19.31 6.58 -5.77
N HIS A 102 18.47 6.93 -4.78
CA HIS A 102 17.32 7.77 -5.03
C HIS A 102 16.83 8.52 -3.78
N ASN A 103 15.92 9.47 -4.03
CA ASN A 103 15.36 10.37 -3.03
C ASN A 103 14.05 9.82 -2.41
N ASN A 104 14.14 8.86 -1.47
CA ASN A 104 13.00 8.41 -0.66
C ASN A 104 11.80 7.90 -1.49
N ASP A 105 12.02 7.12 -2.53
CA ASP A 105 10.99 6.50 -3.37
C ASP A 105 10.72 5.02 -3.02
N ILE A 106 11.38 4.48 -2.00
CA ILE A 106 11.06 3.16 -1.44
C ILE A 106 10.27 3.33 -0.16
N THR A 107 9.12 2.66 -0.12
CA THR A 107 8.26 2.59 1.06
C THR A 107 7.98 1.13 1.40
N LEU A 108 8.27 0.71 2.62
CA LEU A 108 7.83 -0.58 3.12
C LEU A 108 6.32 -0.56 3.34
N ILE A 109 5.64 -1.68 3.11
CA ILE A 109 4.22 -1.83 3.44
C ILE A 109 4.02 -3.07 4.29
N SER A 110 3.39 -2.91 5.46
CA SER A 110 3.03 -4.00 6.36
C SER A 110 1.52 -4.07 6.56
N VAL A 111 0.98 -5.28 6.49
CA VAL A 111 -0.43 -5.54 6.80
C VAL A 111 -0.57 -5.90 8.28
N ILE A 112 -1.25 -5.04 9.04
CA ILE A 112 -1.56 -5.25 10.45
C ILE A 112 -2.55 -6.41 10.57
N ARG A 113 -2.20 -7.43 11.35
CA ARG A 113 -3.02 -8.59 11.64
C ARG A 113 -2.65 -9.17 13.02
N LYS A 114 -3.45 -10.09 13.51
CA LYS A 114 -3.32 -10.69 14.85
C LYS A 114 -1.89 -11.15 15.18
N GLU A 115 -1.23 -11.82 14.22
CA GLU A 115 0.06 -12.47 14.45
C GLU A 115 1.24 -11.51 14.54
N ASN A 116 1.10 -10.27 14.01
CA ASN A 116 2.21 -9.30 13.97
C ASN A 116 1.97 -8.02 14.76
N ILE A 117 0.96 -7.98 15.65
CA ILE A 117 0.66 -6.78 16.44
C ILE A 117 1.91 -6.28 17.18
N ASP A 118 2.64 -7.16 17.83
CA ASP A 118 3.80 -6.78 18.65
C ASP A 118 5.06 -6.50 17.83
N ASP A 119 5.06 -6.84 16.55
CA ASP A 119 6.17 -6.59 15.64
C ASP A 119 6.12 -5.18 15.00
N LEU A 120 5.00 -4.46 15.12
CA LEU A 120 4.81 -3.16 14.44
C LEU A 120 5.91 -2.13 14.79
N PRO A 121 6.39 -2.00 16.04
CA PRO A 121 7.53 -1.13 16.36
C PRO A 121 8.82 -1.54 15.65
N ALA A 122 9.17 -2.83 15.69
CA ALA A 122 10.38 -3.33 15.06
C ALA A 122 10.32 -3.17 13.52
N LEU A 123 9.15 -3.30 12.90
CA LEU A 123 8.93 -2.99 11.48
C LEU A 123 9.18 -1.50 11.18
N ALA A 124 8.74 -0.59 12.07
CA ALA A 124 9.03 0.83 11.92
C ALA A 124 10.53 1.15 12.08
N GLU A 125 11.24 0.44 12.96
CA GLU A 125 12.69 0.56 13.11
C GLU A 125 13.46 0.13 11.87
N HIS A 126 12.95 -0.85 11.10
CA HIS A 126 13.54 -1.24 9.81
C HIS A 126 13.53 -0.08 8.81
N ALA A 127 12.55 0.82 8.86
CA ALA A 127 12.54 2.01 8.01
C ALA A 127 13.76 2.92 8.28
N ILE A 128 14.20 3.03 9.54
CA ILE A 128 15.46 3.74 9.88
C ILE A 128 16.66 2.93 9.41
N LYS A 129 16.71 1.64 9.78
CA LYS A 129 17.84 0.76 9.49
C LYS A 129 18.15 0.69 8.00
N TRP A 130 17.12 0.71 7.16
CA TRP A 130 17.24 0.59 5.70
C TRP A 130 17.17 1.94 4.96
N ASP A 131 17.10 3.04 5.71
CA ASP A 131 16.97 4.42 5.19
C ASP A 131 15.81 4.63 4.22
N VAL A 132 14.64 4.05 4.54
CA VAL A 132 13.40 4.13 3.76
C VAL A 132 12.23 4.58 4.63
N ALA A 133 11.04 4.69 4.06
CA ALA A 133 9.80 4.91 4.81
C ALA A 133 9.01 3.62 5.02
N ILE A 134 7.99 3.66 5.89
CA ILE A 134 7.05 2.56 6.07
C ILE A 134 5.61 3.06 6.10
N ASN A 135 4.72 2.31 5.45
CA ASN A 135 3.28 2.42 5.54
C ASN A 135 2.67 1.16 6.17
N PHE A 136 1.51 1.34 6.78
CA PHE A 136 0.71 0.24 7.31
C PHE A 136 -0.63 0.15 6.58
N SER A 137 -1.21 -1.04 6.57
CA SER A 137 -2.54 -1.34 6.06
C SER A 137 -3.24 -2.31 7.02
N THR A 138 -4.56 -2.45 6.97
CA THR A 138 -5.27 -3.42 7.79
C THR A 138 -5.50 -4.72 7.02
N TYR A 139 -5.48 -5.83 7.74
CA TYR A 139 -6.02 -7.09 7.24
C TYR A 139 -7.56 -7.01 7.19
N THR A 140 -8.13 -7.68 6.19
CA THR A 140 -9.58 -7.94 6.09
C THR A 140 -9.81 -9.34 5.52
N PRO A 141 -10.74 -10.10 6.07
CA PRO A 141 -11.08 -11.44 5.56
C PRO A 141 -11.93 -11.44 4.29
N LEU A 142 -12.37 -10.27 3.78
CA LEU A 142 -13.31 -10.16 2.66
C LEU A 142 -12.91 -10.96 1.41
N ARG A 143 -11.60 -11.08 1.12
CA ARG A 143 -11.11 -11.79 -0.05
C ARG A 143 -10.90 -13.27 0.20
N THR A 144 -10.44 -13.63 1.40
CA THR A 144 -9.96 -14.98 1.71
C THR A 144 -10.96 -15.79 2.53
N GLY A 145 -11.90 -15.15 3.22
CA GLY A 145 -12.75 -15.77 4.22
C GLY A 145 -12.01 -16.20 5.50
N ASP A 146 -10.71 -15.91 5.62
CA ASP A 146 -9.89 -16.33 6.75
C ASP A 146 -9.97 -15.33 7.91
N TYR A 147 -10.84 -15.62 8.87
CA TYR A 147 -11.00 -14.79 10.08
C TYR A 147 -9.93 -15.05 11.15
N THR A 148 -9.09 -16.08 11.02
CA THR A 148 -8.08 -16.42 12.03
C THR A 148 -7.01 -15.37 12.20
N LYS A 149 -6.80 -14.53 11.17
CA LYS A 149 -5.83 -13.42 11.16
C LYS A 149 -6.42 -12.09 11.62
N SER A 150 -7.73 -12.06 11.86
CA SER A 150 -8.42 -10.84 12.31
C SER A 150 -8.13 -10.55 13.78
N ILE A 151 -8.08 -9.28 14.13
CA ILE A 151 -7.97 -8.79 15.51
C ILE A 151 -9.39 -8.62 16.02
N VAL A 152 -9.80 -9.40 17.03
CA VAL A 152 -11.19 -9.45 17.50
C VAL A 152 -11.35 -9.45 19.02
N THR A 153 -10.34 -9.88 19.79
CA THR A 153 -10.45 -9.95 21.24
C THR A 153 -10.09 -8.63 21.92
N LYS A 154 -10.64 -8.39 23.10
CA LYS A 154 -10.31 -7.20 23.92
C LYS A 154 -8.80 -7.11 24.20
N GLU A 155 -8.14 -8.25 24.43
CA GLU A 155 -6.70 -8.31 24.66
C GLU A 155 -5.90 -7.92 23.42
N GLU A 156 -6.25 -8.43 22.25
CA GLU A 156 -5.61 -8.07 20.98
C GLU A 156 -5.80 -6.58 20.66
N LEU A 157 -7.00 -6.04 20.91
CA LEU A 157 -7.29 -4.61 20.73
C LEU A 157 -6.47 -3.74 21.69
N ARG A 158 -6.31 -4.17 22.96
CA ARG A 158 -5.46 -3.45 23.92
C ARG A 158 -4.00 -3.41 23.47
N ARG A 159 -3.46 -4.55 23.01
CA ARG A 159 -2.11 -4.63 22.42
C ARG A 159 -2.00 -3.74 21.19
N LEU A 160 -2.96 -3.83 20.27
CA LEU A 160 -2.97 -2.99 19.07
C LEU A 160 -2.96 -1.49 19.43
N ARG A 161 -3.80 -1.04 20.40
CA ARG A 161 -3.82 0.36 20.83
C ARG A 161 -2.44 0.82 21.29
N LYS A 162 -1.78 0.04 22.12
CA LYS A 162 -0.42 0.32 22.59
C LYS A 162 0.56 0.50 21.42
N GLN A 163 0.48 -0.39 20.41
CA GLN A 163 1.39 -0.30 19.27
C GLN A 163 1.06 0.87 18.34
N ILE A 164 -0.22 1.20 18.16
CA ILE A 164 -0.63 2.40 17.41
C ILE A 164 -0.08 3.67 18.06
N ASP A 165 -0.18 3.79 19.40
CA ASP A 165 0.37 4.93 20.14
C ASP A 165 1.88 5.02 19.98
N HIS A 166 2.58 3.87 20.02
CA HIS A 166 4.01 3.80 19.75
C HIS A 166 4.34 4.27 18.33
N LEU A 167 3.64 3.79 17.30
CA LEU A 167 3.85 4.21 15.91
C LEU A 167 3.62 5.71 15.72
N ILE A 168 2.63 6.31 16.40
CA ILE A 168 2.37 7.74 16.36
C ILE A 168 3.56 8.52 16.97
N ALA A 169 4.03 8.09 18.14
CA ALA A 169 5.20 8.69 18.78
C ALA A 169 6.46 8.56 17.91
N PHE A 170 6.68 7.36 17.34
CA PHE A 170 7.78 7.08 16.43
C PHE A 170 7.72 7.95 15.16
N LYS A 171 6.52 8.09 14.57
CA LYS A 171 6.29 8.99 13.43
C LYS A 171 6.69 10.42 13.74
N ARG A 172 6.26 10.95 14.88
CA ARG A 172 6.59 12.33 15.31
C ARG A 172 8.08 12.53 15.50
N LYS A 173 8.76 11.51 16.02
CA LYS A 173 10.22 11.55 16.28
C LYS A 173 11.05 11.45 15.00
N THR A 174 10.67 10.57 14.06
CA THR A 174 11.55 10.14 12.96
C THR A 174 11.08 10.57 11.57
N GLY A 175 9.77 10.86 11.40
CA GLY A 175 9.17 11.10 10.08
C GLY A 175 9.11 9.88 9.17
N ARG A 176 9.55 8.68 9.60
CA ARG A 176 9.67 7.49 8.74
C ARG A 176 8.35 6.72 8.55
N VAL A 177 7.36 6.90 9.42
CA VAL A 177 6.02 6.32 9.24
C VAL A 177 5.18 7.27 8.40
N PHE A 178 4.87 6.90 7.16
CA PHE A 178 4.09 7.74 6.24
C PHE A 178 2.58 7.63 6.47
N THR A 179 2.09 6.50 7.01
CA THR A 179 0.69 6.40 7.47
C THR A 179 0.40 7.54 8.44
N THR A 180 -0.63 8.32 8.17
CA THR A 180 -0.95 9.49 9.00
C THR A 180 -1.54 9.09 10.35
N GLU A 181 -1.39 9.94 11.36
CA GLU A 181 -1.94 9.67 12.71
C GLU A 181 -3.44 9.42 12.67
N THR A 182 -4.15 10.19 11.87
CA THR A 182 -5.60 9.99 11.65
C THR A 182 -5.88 8.59 11.10
N VAL A 183 -5.12 8.11 10.13
CA VAL A 183 -5.32 6.78 9.53
C VAL A 183 -4.94 5.68 10.52
N LEU A 184 -3.85 5.85 11.29
CA LEU A 184 -3.46 4.89 12.32
C LEU A 184 -4.56 4.72 13.38
N ASN A 185 -5.16 5.81 13.86
CA ASN A 185 -6.29 5.76 14.79
C ASN A 185 -7.51 5.06 14.18
N ARG A 186 -7.83 5.37 12.92
CA ARG A 186 -8.94 4.72 12.20
C ARG A 186 -8.70 3.23 11.93
N TYR A 187 -7.46 2.78 11.83
CA TYR A 187 -7.15 1.34 11.79
C TYR A 187 -7.57 0.65 13.09
N TYR A 188 -7.29 1.28 14.23
CA TYR A 188 -7.78 0.78 15.51
C TYR A 188 -9.32 0.74 15.54
N ASP A 189 -9.99 1.83 15.15
CA ASP A 189 -11.45 1.90 15.13
C ASP A 189 -12.07 0.82 14.23
N PHE A 190 -11.45 0.56 13.07
CA PHE A 190 -11.88 -0.52 12.16
C PHE A 190 -11.85 -1.89 12.85
N PHE A 191 -10.75 -2.24 13.53
CA PHE A 191 -10.66 -3.52 14.23
C PHE A 191 -11.58 -3.57 15.45
N ALA A 192 -11.73 -2.49 16.18
CA ALA A 192 -12.59 -2.43 17.36
C ALA A 192 -14.09 -2.59 17.02
N ASN A 193 -14.50 -2.09 15.86
CA ASN A 193 -15.91 -2.10 15.43
C ASN A 193 -16.22 -3.24 14.43
N GLY A 194 -15.20 -3.95 13.92
CA GLY A 194 -15.35 -4.97 12.87
C GLY A 194 -15.75 -4.43 11.49
N SER A 195 -15.95 -3.12 11.37
CA SER A 195 -16.31 -2.43 10.13
C SER A 195 -15.90 -0.96 10.18
N TYR A 196 -15.87 -0.30 9.04
CA TYR A 196 -15.56 1.12 8.97
C TYR A 196 -16.41 1.81 7.91
N MET A 197 -17.15 2.84 8.29
CA MET A 197 -17.98 3.71 7.47
C MET A 197 -18.63 2.99 6.26
N PRO A 198 -19.93 2.71 6.26
CA PRO A 198 -20.61 2.14 5.10
C PRO A 198 -20.46 3.04 3.87
N ASN A 199 -20.87 2.57 2.71
CA ASN A 199 -20.85 3.32 1.45
C ASN A 199 -19.42 3.66 0.95
N CYS A 200 -18.54 2.65 0.93
CA CYS A 200 -17.22 2.76 0.30
C CYS A 200 -17.33 3.33 -1.12
N ARG A 201 -16.48 4.29 -1.46
CA ARG A 201 -16.51 5.02 -2.74
C ARG A 201 -15.70 4.35 -3.85
N ALA A 202 -15.56 3.02 -3.80
CA ALA A 202 -14.98 2.24 -4.89
C ALA A 202 -15.79 2.43 -6.19
N GLY A 203 -15.10 2.50 -7.32
CA GLY A 203 -15.66 2.87 -8.63
C GLY A 203 -15.65 4.39 -8.90
N TYR A 204 -15.90 5.22 -7.88
CA TYR A 204 -15.81 6.68 -8.02
C TYR A 204 -14.40 7.23 -7.83
N ARG A 205 -13.69 6.73 -6.81
CA ARG A 205 -12.38 7.27 -6.41
C ARG A 205 -11.23 6.32 -6.61
N SER A 206 -11.52 5.05 -6.73
CA SER A 206 -10.55 4.00 -7.04
C SER A 206 -11.27 2.84 -7.70
N LEU A 207 -10.58 2.15 -8.57
CA LEU A 207 -11.00 0.91 -9.17
C LEU A 207 -9.77 0.04 -9.44
N VAL A 208 -9.98 -1.21 -9.78
CA VAL A 208 -8.92 -2.13 -10.18
C VAL A 208 -9.15 -2.57 -11.61
N VAL A 209 -8.09 -2.59 -12.38
CA VAL A 209 -8.06 -3.19 -13.73
C VAL A 209 -7.46 -4.57 -13.60
N ASN A 210 -8.23 -5.60 -13.94
CA ASN A 210 -7.78 -6.98 -13.93
C ASN A 210 -6.77 -7.24 -15.06
N PRO A 211 -5.99 -8.34 -15.01
CA PRO A 211 -5.07 -8.71 -16.09
C PRO A 211 -5.69 -8.84 -17.47
N ASP A 212 -6.98 -9.14 -17.55
CA ASP A 212 -7.77 -9.23 -18.79
C ASP A 212 -8.36 -7.89 -19.27
N GLY A 213 -8.05 -6.79 -18.58
CA GLY A 213 -8.51 -5.43 -18.89
C GLY A 213 -9.90 -5.08 -18.32
N ARG A 214 -10.64 -6.02 -17.74
CA ARG A 214 -11.94 -5.73 -17.11
C ARG A 214 -11.77 -4.96 -15.81
N LEU A 215 -12.74 -4.11 -15.51
CA LEU A 215 -12.76 -3.30 -14.29
C LEU A 215 -13.44 -4.05 -13.16
N VAL A 216 -12.87 -3.96 -11.95
CA VAL A 216 -13.53 -4.39 -10.71
C VAL A 216 -13.47 -3.24 -9.69
N PRO A 217 -14.45 -3.15 -8.77
CA PRO A 217 -14.52 -2.00 -7.85
C PRO A 217 -13.34 -1.89 -6.91
N CYS A 218 -12.81 -3.03 -6.45
CA CYS A 218 -11.64 -3.07 -5.57
C CYS A 218 -11.02 -4.48 -5.55
N ALA A 219 -9.84 -4.63 -4.97
CA ALA A 219 -9.14 -5.91 -4.84
C ALA A 219 -9.87 -6.95 -3.97
N MET A 220 -10.90 -6.55 -3.20
CA MET A 220 -11.70 -7.44 -2.34
C MET A 220 -12.96 -7.95 -3.02
N GLN A 221 -13.39 -7.33 -4.12
CA GLN A 221 -14.59 -7.65 -4.89
C GLN A 221 -14.19 -8.06 -6.30
N ASN A 222 -14.54 -9.27 -6.71
CA ASN A 222 -14.13 -9.83 -8.01
C ASN A 222 -15.26 -9.83 -9.05
N LYS A 223 -16.27 -8.95 -8.91
CA LYS A 223 -17.31 -8.78 -9.90
C LYS A 223 -16.81 -7.85 -11.01
N PRO A 224 -16.60 -8.32 -12.25
CA PRO A 224 -16.10 -7.50 -13.33
C PRO A 224 -17.22 -6.66 -13.98
N PHE A 225 -16.82 -5.49 -14.48
CA PHE A 225 -17.67 -4.54 -15.21
C PHE A 225 -17.02 -4.16 -16.54
N GLN A 226 -17.82 -3.77 -17.53
CA GLN A 226 -17.38 -3.44 -18.88
C GLN A 226 -16.54 -2.14 -18.93
N ASN A 227 -17.00 -1.12 -18.22
CA ASN A 227 -16.37 0.20 -18.14
C ASN A 227 -16.73 0.87 -16.81
N GLN A 228 -16.21 2.08 -16.57
CA GLN A 228 -16.47 2.80 -15.32
C GLN A 228 -17.94 3.20 -15.14
N ALA A 229 -18.65 3.56 -16.20
CA ALA A 229 -20.06 3.91 -16.11
C ALA A 229 -20.91 2.71 -15.67
N ASP A 230 -20.69 1.53 -16.27
CA ASP A 230 -21.32 0.27 -15.87
C ASP A 230 -21.01 -0.07 -14.39
N LEU A 231 -19.75 0.09 -13.97
CA LEU A 231 -19.35 -0.13 -12.57
C LEU A 231 -20.06 0.85 -11.61
N ILE A 232 -20.18 2.11 -11.99
CA ILE A 232 -20.88 3.12 -11.17
C ILE A 232 -22.36 2.80 -11.08
N ASP A 233 -23.01 2.49 -12.18
CA ASP A 233 -24.45 2.27 -12.23
C ASP A 233 -24.87 0.99 -11.53
N ASN A 234 -24.12 -0.09 -11.69
CA ASN A 234 -24.47 -1.42 -11.22
C ASN A 234 -23.79 -1.85 -9.92
N PHE A 235 -22.90 -1.01 -9.37
CA PHE A 235 -22.24 -1.26 -8.08
C PHE A 235 -22.16 -0.01 -7.21
N SER A 236 -21.50 1.07 -7.67
CA SER A 236 -21.10 2.16 -6.76
C SER A 236 -22.30 2.94 -6.19
N LYS A 237 -23.36 3.13 -6.98
CA LYS A 237 -24.59 3.86 -6.55
C LYS A 237 -25.31 3.19 -5.40
N THR A 238 -25.25 1.86 -5.31
CA THR A 238 -25.98 1.05 -4.30
C THR A 238 -25.06 0.40 -3.28
N ASN A 239 -23.74 0.69 -3.35
CA ASN A 239 -22.74 0.04 -2.51
C ASN A 239 -22.82 0.51 -1.07
N THR A 240 -23.10 -0.43 -0.16
CA THR A 240 -23.15 -0.19 1.31
C THR A 240 -21.94 -0.80 2.04
N CYS A 241 -20.91 -1.24 1.32
CA CYS A 241 -19.78 -1.95 1.91
C CYS A 241 -19.02 -1.11 2.95
N GLY A 242 -18.84 -1.69 4.16
CA GLY A 242 -18.01 -1.18 5.25
C GLY A 242 -16.93 -2.17 5.71
N GLY A 243 -16.76 -3.29 4.99
CA GLY A 243 -15.99 -4.46 5.47
C GLY A 243 -14.47 -4.37 5.42
N CYS A 244 -13.88 -3.25 5.00
CA CYS A 244 -12.42 -3.05 5.05
C CYS A 244 -12.05 -1.60 5.33
N TYR A 245 -10.82 -1.40 5.78
CA TYR A 245 -10.18 -0.07 5.84
C TYR A 245 -8.71 -0.15 5.43
N VAL A 246 -8.43 -0.89 4.37
CA VAL A 246 -7.08 -1.03 3.81
C VAL A 246 -6.50 0.32 3.36
N SER A 247 -5.19 0.41 3.22
CA SER A 247 -4.48 1.67 2.91
C SER A 247 -5.02 2.39 1.67
N MET A 248 -5.41 1.67 0.62
CA MET A 248 -6.05 2.26 -0.56
C MET A 248 -7.33 2.99 -0.17
N ARG A 249 -8.26 2.33 0.52
CA ARG A 249 -9.51 2.94 0.98
C ARG A 249 -9.25 4.12 1.92
N ALA A 250 -8.33 3.94 2.88
CA ALA A 250 -7.97 4.97 3.84
C ALA A 250 -7.48 6.27 3.16
N ASN A 251 -6.83 6.17 2.01
CA ASN A 251 -6.34 7.32 1.25
C ASN A 251 -7.41 7.89 0.31
N THR A 252 -8.20 7.07 -0.36
CA THR A 252 -9.19 7.53 -1.35
C THR A 252 -10.45 8.14 -0.72
N GLU A 253 -10.78 7.79 0.53
CA GLU A 253 -11.97 8.32 1.22
C GLU A 253 -11.74 9.58 2.07
N LYS A 254 -10.53 10.10 2.06
CA LYS A 254 -10.23 11.39 2.71
C LYS A 254 -11.00 12.54 2.04
N SER A 255 -11.43 13.52 2.83
CA SER A 255 -11.91 14.79 2.27
C SER A 255 -10.77 15.50 1.54
N THR A 256 -11.11 16.39 0.59
CA THR A 256 -10.11 17.16 -0.17
C THR A 256 -9.18 17.94 0.75
N GLY A 257 -9.70 18.58 1.81
CA GLY A 257 -8.89 19.28 2.79
C GLY A 257 -7.93 18.38 3.56
N LEU A 258 -8.36 17.16 3.91
CA LEU A 258 -7.49 16.18 4.57
C LEU A 258 -6.43 15.62 3.62
N LEU A 259 -6.77 15.41 2.34
CA LEU A 259 -5.80 15.00 1.31
C LEU A 259 -4.70 16.04 1.12
N LEU A 260 -5.06 17.34 1.06
CA LEU A 260 -4.11 18.44 0.97
C LEU A 260 -3.21 18.52 2.20
N LYS A 261 -3.79 18.44 3.41
CA LYS A 261 -3.04 18.44 4.66
C LYS A 261 -2.06 17.27 4.76
N ASP A 262 -2.52 16.07 4.42
CA ASP A 262 -1.70 14.86 4.44
C ASP A 262 -0.61 14.90 3.38
N GLY A 263 -0.93 15.36 2.16
CA GLY A 263 0.03 15.56 1.08
C GLY A 263 1.15 16.53 1.47
N LEU A 264 0.81 17.68 2.07
CA LEU A 264 1.78 18.63 2.59
C LEU A 264 2.64 18.03 3.72
N SER A 265 2.04 17.23 4.60
CA SER A 265 2.76 16.54 5.67
C SER A 265 3.78 15.55 5.11
N VAL A 266 3.39 14.69 4.18
CA VAL A 266 4.28 13.71 3.53
C VAL A 266 5.38 14.42 2.73
N PHE A 267 5.03 15.49 2.00
CA PHE A 267 6.02 16.27 1.26
C PHE A 267 7.08 16.88 2.19
N ARG A 268 6.67 17.50 3.30
CA ARG A 268 7.60 18.03 4.32
C ARG A 268 8.47 16.93 4.93
N GLN A 269 7.89 15.75 5.20
CA GLN A 269 8.65 14.60 5.71
C GLN A 269 9.69 14.13 4.69
N LYS A 270 9.32 13.98 3.41
CA LYS A 270 10.27 13.61 2.34
C LYS A 270 11.40 14.64 2.21
N GLN A 271 11.10 15.94 2.29
CA GLN A 271 12.11 16.99 2.28
C GLN A 271 13.04 16.95 3.51
N HIS A 272 12.50 16.71 4.70
CA HIS A 272 13.29 16.61 5.92
C HIS A 272 14.25 15.41 5.86
N LEU A 273 13.78 14.28 5.36
CA LEU A 273 14.61 13.08 5.17
C LEU A 273 15.70 13.27 4.11
N ALA A 274 15.44 14.08 3.08
CA ALA A 274 16.42 14.40 2.04
C ALA A 274 17.53 15.37 2.54
N ARG A 275 17.21 16.25 3.49
CA ARG A 275 18.18 17.21 4.07
C ARG A 275 19.07 16.62 5.16
N GLY A 276 18.70 15.49 5.73
CA GLY A 276 19.47 14.77 6.76
C GLY A 276 20.52 13.81 6.19
N ARG A 277 20.68 13.80 4.87
CA ARG A 277 21.71 13.08 4.13
C ARG A 277 22.83 14.07 3.67
#